data_71d6fdfde7755c6300c1112d90dfad5f
#
_entry.id   71d6fdfde7755c6300c1112d90dfad5f
#
_cell.length_a   1.000
_cell.length_b   1.000
_cell.length_c   1.000
_cell.angle_alpha   90.00
_cell.angle_beta   90.00
_cell.angle_gamma   90.00
#
_symmetry.space_group_name_H-M   'P 1'
#
loop_
_entity.id
_entity.type
_entity.pdbx_description
1 polymer ?
#
loop_
_entity_poly.entity_id
_entity_poly.type
_entity_poly.pdbx_seq_one_letter_code
_entity_poly.pdbx_strand_id
1 'polypeptide(L)'
;MLYILGGLPATGKTELSKFLASSLGAVHIRIDTIEQELKNCGFNKLHDEGYKVAFALALENLKSGLCVVADSTNLVLESREGWINVANKASSPYIEIEVICSNKAEHRQRVENRQTDIRNLLLPSWESVISRDYHLWETARIVIDTAGKNPEQSKKELSELLSRHNKT
;
A
#
# COMPACT_ATOMS: atom_id res chain seq x y z
N MET A 1 14.46 6.18 2.39
CA MET A 1 14.06 4.84 1.94
C MET A 1 12.57 4.84 1.62
N LEU A 2 12.14 4.15 0.54
CA LEU A 2 10.73 4.00 0.15
C LEU A 2 10.25 2.57 0.44
N TYR A 3 9.12 2.44 1.15
CA TYR A 3 8.43 1.17 1.35
C TYR A 3 7.15 1.17 0.51
N ILE A 4 7.01 0.20 -0.39
CA ILE A 4 5.92 0.12 -1.37
C ILE A 4 5.02 -1.05 -0.99
N LEU A 5 3.88 -0.77 -0.36
CA LEU A 5 2.91 -1.80 -0.05
C LEU A 5 1.94 -2.02 -1.22
N GLY A 6 1.60 -3.27 -1.48
CA GLY A 6 0.61 -3.67 -2.48
C GLY A 6 -0.23 -4.87 -2.05
N GLY A 7 -1.29 -5.15 -2.77
CA GLY A 7 -2.23 -6.25 -2.52
C GLY A 7 -3.69 -5.82 -2.65
N LEU A 8 -4.61 -6.76 -2.71
CA LEU A 8 -6.05 -6.52 -2.87
C LEU A 8 -6.63 -5.71 -1.69
N PRO A 9 -7.77 -5.01 -1.88
CA PRO A 9 -8.50 -4.38 -0.77
C PRO A 9 -8.79 -5.36 0.37
N ALA A 10 -8.77 -4.86 1.61
CA ALA A 10 -9.04 -5.62 2.84
C ALA A 10 -8.04 -6.75 3.19
N THR A 11 -6.85 -6.79 2.59
CA THR A 11 -5.77 -7.71 3.00
C THR A 11 -5.00 -7.24 4.25
N GLY A 12 -5.25 -6.05 4.78
CA GLY A 12 -4.55 -5.52 5.97
C GLY A 12 -3.44 -4.52 5.68
N LYS A 13 -3.25 -4.11 4.41
CA LYS A 13 -2.18 -3.15 4.01
C LYS A 13 -2.14 -1.88 4.84
N THR A 14 -3.28 -1.19 4.95
CA THR A 14 -3.36 0.11 5.65
C THR A 14 -2.99 0.00 7.12
N GLU A 15 -3.31 -1.11 7.77
CA GLU A 15 -2.90 -1.36 9.16
C GLU A 15 -1.38 -1.52 9.26
N LEU A 16 -0.79 -2.28 8.34
CA LEU A 16 0.65 -2.49 8.29
C LEU A 16 1.40 -1.23 7.86
N SER A 17 0.88 -0.46 6.91
CA SER A 17 1.51 0.79 6.46
C SER A 17 1.48 1.87 7.54
N LYS A 18 0.37 2.03 8.26
CA LYS A 18 0.28 2.93 9.42
C LYS A 18 1.27 2.54 10.52
N PHE A 19 1.32 1.25 10.86
CA PHE A 19 2.28 0.73 11.83
C PHE A 19 3.72 1.01 11.40
N LEU A 20 4.07 0.69 10.16
CA LEU A 20 5.42 0.90 9.64
C LEU A 20 5.80 2.38 9.63
N ALA A 21 4.91 3.25 9.15
CA ALA A 21 5.14 4.69 9.13
C ALA A 21 5.36 5.24 10.54
N SER A 22 4.53 4.84 11.50
CA SER A 22 4.68 5.25 12.90
C SER A 22 5.99 4.75 13.53
N SER A 23 6.35 3.48 13.28
CA SER A 23 7.57 2.87 13.84
C SER A 23 8.86 3.50 13.31
N LEU A 24 8.85 4.00 12.09
CA LEU A 24 10.01 4.59 11.42
C LEU A 24 10.03 6.13 11.44
N GLY A 25 8.99 6.79 11.95
CA GLY A 25 8.81 8.23 11.78
C GLY A 25 8.73 8.63 10.30
N ALA A 26 8.17 7.77 9.46
CA ALA A 26 8.10 7.94 8.01
C ALA A 26 6.84 8.69 7.58
N VAL A 27 6.91 9.33 6.42
CA VAL A 27 5.74 9.94 5.78
C VAL A 27 4.83 8.84 5.23
N HIS A 28 3.58 8.79 5.69
CA HIS A 28 2.58 7.85 5.19
C HIS A 28 1.78 8.48 4.03
N ILE A 29 1.92 7.93 2.83
CA ILE A 29 1.19 8.38 1.64
C ILE A 29 0.19 7.31 1.24
N ARG A 30 -1.10 7.63 1.40
CA ARG A 30 -2.22 6.73 1.12
C ARG A 30 -3.00 7.18 -0.10
N ILE A 31 -3.01 6.39 -1.16
CA ILE A 31 -3.69 6.71 -2.43
C ILE A 31 -5.19 6.91 -2.23
N ASP A 32 -5.86 6.03 -1.48
CA ASP A 32 -7.31 6.14 -1.22
C ASP A 32 -7.68 7.51 -0.61
N THR A 33 -6.83 8.07 0.26
CA THR A 33 -7.05 9.39 0.87
C THR A 33 -6.93 10.50 -0.17
N ILE A 34 -5.87 10.46 -0.99
CA ILE A 34 -5.62 11.46 -2.03
C ILE A 34 -6.75 11.46 -3.05
N GLU A 35 -7.12 10.27 -3.55
CA GLU A 35 -8.19 10.15 -4.55
C GLU A 35 -9.55 10.59 -4.01
N GLN A 36 -9.84 10.27 -2.73
CA GLN A 36 -11.09 10.72 -2.13
C GLN A 36 -11.14 12.24 -1.97
N GLU A 37 -10.02 12.87 -1.57
CA GLU A 37 -9.98 14.33 -1.46
C GLU A 37 -10.05 15.02 -2.83
N LEU A 38 -9.45 14.46 -3.86
CA LEU A 38 -9.63 14.94 -5.23
C LEU A 38 -11.11 14.88 -5.65
N LYS A 39 -11.83 13.80 -5.32
CA LYS A 39 -13.28 13.69 -5.57
C LYS A 39 -14.07 14.73 -4.77
N ASN A 40 -13.73 14.93 -3.50
CA ASN A 40 -14.35 15.97 -2.67
C ASN A 40 -14.14 17.39 -3.23
N CYS A 41 -13.04 17.63 -3.95
CA CYS A 41 -12.75 18.87 -4.67
C CYS A 41 -13.45 18.98 -6.04
N GLY A 42 -14.25 17.99 -6.43
CA GLY A 42 -15.05 18.05 -7.66
C GLY A 42 -14.46 17.30 -8.87
N PHE A 43 -13.36 16.57 -8.69
CA PHE A 43 -12.83 15.69 -9.74
C PHE A 43 -13.65 14.41 -9.83
N ASN A 44 -14.68 14.39 -10.70
CA ASN A 44 -15.63 13.28 -10.76
C ASN A 44 -15.08 12.00 -11.41
N LYS A 45 -14.04 12.12 -12.21
CA LYS A 45 -13.35 10.99 -12.85
C LYS A 45 -11.87 11.12 -12.59
N LEU A 46 -11.31 10.10 -11.93
CA LEU A 46 -9.87 9.97 -11.70
C LEU A 46 -9.35 8.78 -12.50
N HIS A 47 -8.19 8.93 -13.11
CA HIS A 47 -7.46 7.85 -13.77
C HIS A 47 -6.19 7.53 -12.96
N ASP A 48 -5.17 8.38 -13.08
CA ASP A 48 -3.87 8.22 -12.42
C ASP A 48 -3.47 9.47 -11.59
N GLU A 49 -4.38 10.45 -11.46
CA GLU A 49 -4.10 11.71 -10.77
C GLU A 49 -3.69 11.48 -9.31
N GLY A 50 -4.37 10.56 -8.62
CA GLY A 50 -4.02 10.19 -7.24
C GLY A 50 -2.58 9.68 -7.12
N TYR A 51 -2.17 8.83 -8.06
CA TYR A 51 -0.80 8.33 -8.12
C TYR A 51 0.21 9.42 -8.48
N LYS A 52 -0.10 10.30 -9.43
CA LYS A 52 0.78 11.43 -9.81
C LYS A 52 1.04 12.37 -8.64
N VAL A 53 0.00 12.73 -7.88
CA VAL A 53 0.13 13.53 -6.66
C VAL A 53 0.99 12.80 -5.62
N ALA A 54 0.71 11.50 -5.38
CA ALA A 54 1.46 10.69 -4.44
C ALA A 54 2.94 10.55 -4.81
N PHE A 55 3.25 10.33 -6.10
CA PHE A 55 4.62 10.25 -6.60
C PHE A 55 5.40 11.56 -6.40
N ALA A 56 4.75 12.70 -6.67
CA ALA A 56 5.36 14.01 -6.45
C ALA A 56 5.69 14.23 -4.96
N LEU A 57 4.73 13.99 -4.08
CA LEU A 57 4.92 14.10 -2.63
C LEU A 57 6.02 13.14 -2.12
N ALA A 58 6.02 11.89 -2.58
CA ALA A 58 7.02 10.92 -2.19
C ALA A 58 8.42 11.36 -2.63
N LEU A 59 8.56 11.84 -3.87
CA LEU A 59 9.84 12.31 -4.41
C LEU A 59 10.43 13.45 -3.58
N GLU A 60 9.62 14.45 -3.22
CA GLU A 60 10.06 15.59 -2.40
C GLU A 60 10.50 15.15 -1.01
N ASN A 61 9.73 14.29 -0.36
CA ASN A 61 10.05 13.80 0.99
C ASN A 61 11.30 12.91 0.99
N LEU A 62 11.46 12.02 0.00
CA LEU A 62 12.67 11.20 -0.14
C LEU A 62 13.91 12.05 -0.40
N LYS A 63 13.84 13.09 -1.26
CA LYS A 63 14.93 14.04 -1.49
C LYS A 63 15.29 14.85 -0.25
N SER A 64 14.33 15.08 0.63
CA SER A 64 14.55 15.72 1.94
C SER A 64 15.14 14.77 2.99
N GLY A 65 15.46 13.52 2.62
CA GLY A 65 16.05 12.51 3.50
C GLY A 65 15.05 11.75 4.37
N LEU A 66 13.76 11.97 4.19
CA LEU A 66 12.71 11.25 4.95
C LEU A 66 12.46 9.87 4.38
N CYS A 67 12.04 8.93 5.23
CA CYS A 67 11.45 7.67 4.79
C CYS A 67 10.00 7.90 4.35
N VAL A 68 9.55 7.14 3.36
CA VAL A 68 8.17 7.19 2.85
C VAL A 68 7.58 5.78 2.85
N VAL A 69 6.34 5.65 3.29
CA VAL A 69 5.52 4.44 3.20
C VAL A 69 4.37 4.70 2.25
N ALA A 70 4.38 4.04 1.10
CA ALA A 70 3.34 4.12 0.07
C ALA A 70 2.27 3.06 0.33
N ASP A 71 1.05 3.51 0.68
CA ASP A 71 -0.12 2.67 0.93
C ASP A 71 -1.07 2.73 -0.26
N SER A 72 -0.99 1.74 -1.12
CA SER A 72 -1.85 1.60 -2.29
C SER A 72 -2.08 0.13 -2.64
N THR A 73 -3.01 -0.14 -3.55
CA THR A 73 -3.25 -1.51 -3.98
C THR A 73 -2.13 -2.05 -4.86
N ASN A 74 -1.52 -1.21 -5.68
CA ASN A 74 -0.39 -1.54 -6.57
C ASN A 74 -0.62 -2.84 -7.38
N LEU A 75 -1.85 -3.00 -7.91
CA LEU A 75 -2.30 -4.24 -8.55
C LEU A 75 -1.62 -4.48 -9.89
N VAL A 76 -1.36 -3.40 -10.63
CA VAL A 76 -0.79 -3.47 -11.98
C VAL A 76 0.68 -3.08 -11.97
N LEU A 77 1.42 -3.58 -12.95
CA LEU A 77 2.87 -3.36 -13.06
C LEU A 77 3.22 -1.87 -13.12
N GLU A 78 2.45 -1.10 -13.89
CA GLU A 78 2.67 0.34 -14.10
C GLU A 78 2.67 1.14 -12.79
N SER A 79 1.77 0.79 -11.86
CA SER A 79 1.72 1.47 -10.55
C SER A 79 2.95 1.15 -9.69
N ARG A 80 3.46 -0.08 -9.74
CA ARG A 80 4.67 -0.50 -9.04
C ARG A 80 5.92 0.15 -9.64
N GLU A 81 6.05 0.12 -10.96
CA GLU A 81 7.13 0.79 -11.69
C GLU A 81 7.15 2.30 -11.42
N GLY A 82 5.98 2.93 -11.31
CA GLY A 82 5.86 4.33 -10.93
C GLY A 82 6.53 4.63 -9.59
N TRP A 83 6.31 3.81 -8.57
CA TRP A 83 6.96 3.94 -7.27
C TRP A 83 8.47 3.69 -7.35
N ILE A 84 8.90 2.65 -8.09
CA ILE A 84 10.32 2.34 -8.30
C ILE A 84 11.02 3.52 -8.99
N ASN A 85 10.38 4.13 -9.99
CA ASN A 85 10.89 5.33 -10.65
C ASN A 85 11.04 6.52 -9.70
N VAL A 86 10.12 6.68 -8.74
CA VAL A 86 10.23 7.71 -7.69
C VAL A 86 11.48 7.47 -6.83
N ALA A 87 11.69 6.23 -6.38
CA ALA A 87 12.87 5.86 -5.60
C ALA A 87 14.17 6.14 -6.37
N ASN A 88 14.23 5.71 -7.64
CA ASN A 88 15.38 5.94 -8.52
C ASN A 88 15.68 7.44 -8.71
N LYS A 89 14.65 8.27 -8.97
CA LYS A 89 14.78 9.72 -9.12
C LYS A 89 15.25 10.43 -7.82
N ALA A 90 14.96 9.83 -6.66
CA ALA A 90 15.39 10.30 -5.37
C ALA A 90 16.75 9.72 -4.96
N SER A 91 17.35 8.83 -5.75
CA SER A 91 18.53 8.02 -5.37
C SER A 91 18.34 7.34 -4.02
N SER A 92 17.11 6.85 -3.76
CA SER A 92 16.69 6.24 -2.51
C SER A 92 16.51 4.74 -2.68
N PRO A 93 16.97 3.90 -1.75
CA PRO A 93 16.62 2.48 -1.76
C PRO A 93 15.11 2.30 -1.54
N TYR A 94 14.57 1.16 -2.01
CA TYR A 94 13.17 0.79 -1.82
C TYR A 94 13.01 -0.68 -1.44
N ILE A 95 11.88 -0.98 -0.81
CA ILE A 95 11.44 -2.34 -0.49
C ILE A 95 9.99 -2.49 -0.93
N GLU A 96 9.71 -3.53 -1.71
CA GLU A 96 8.35 -3.92 -2.08
C GLU A 96 7.78 -4.90 -1.05
N ILE A 97 6.52 -4.69 -0.66
CA ILE A 97 5.82 -5.50 0.35
C ILE A 97 4.44 -5.88 -0.20
N GLU A 98 4.27 -7.14 -0.53
CA GLU A 98 2.97 -7.68 -0.94
C GLU A 98 2.21 -8.20 0.28
N VAL A 99 1.00 -7.66 0.50
CA VAL A 99 0.13 -8.09 1.59
C VAL A 99 -1.05 -8.86 1.03
N ILE A 100 -1.13 -10.13 1.39
CA ILE A 100 -2.17 -11.06 0.93
C ILE A 100 -3.03 -11.54 2.08
N CYS A 101 -4.18 -12.12 1.77
CA CYS A 101 -4.99 -12.96 2.65
C CYS A 101 -5.31 -14.24 1.89
N SER A 102 -4.54 -15.29 2.10
CA SER A 102 -4.63 -16.54 1.34
C SER A 102 -5.94 -17.31 1.60
N ASN A 103 -6.56 -17.11 2.75
CA ASN A 103 -7.88 -17.66 3.06
C ASN A 103 -8.98 -16.83 2.38
N LYS A 104 -9.51 -17.35 1.28
CA LYS A 104 -10.54 -16.67 0.47
C LYS A 104 -11.83 -16.36 1.24
N ALA A 105 -12.26 -17.25 2.13
CA ALA A 105 -13.47 -17.05 2.93
C ALA A 105 -13.27 -15.91 3.95
N GLU A 106 -12.13 -15.90 4.63
CA GLU A 106 -11.77 -14.83 5.55
C GLU A 106 -11.60 -13.50 4.82
N HIS A 107 -10.92 -13.49 3.65
CA HIS A 107 -10.75 -12.29 2.85
C HIS A 107 -12.12 -11.70 2.44
N ARG A 108 -13.05 -12.54 1.97
CA ARG A 108 -14.42 -12.13 1.65
C ARG A 108 -15.11 -11.50 2.85
N GLN A 109 -15.07 -12.16 4.00
CA GLN A 109 -15.66 -11.64 5.25
C GLN A 109 -15.07 -10.27 5.63
N ARG A 110 -13.75 -10.09 5.47
CA ARG A 110 -13.08 -8.81 5.73
C ARG A 110 -13.54 -7.72 4.76
N VAL A 111 -13.71 -8.02 3.47
CA VAL A 111 -14.22 -7.07 2.47
C VAL A 111 -15.64 -6.64 2.80
N GLU A 112 -16.52 -7.60 3.11
CA GLU A 112 -17.95 -7.36 3.37
C GLU A 112 -18.21 -6.62 4.70
N ASN A 113 -17.35 -6.82 5.71
CA ASN A 113 -17.49 -6.18 7.03
C ASN A 113 -16.58 -4.98 7.24
N ARG A 114 -15.80 -4.58 6.22
CA ARG A 114 -14.84 -3.47 6.32
C ARG A 114 -15.54 -2.16 6.61
N GLN A 115 -14.98 -1.40 7.55
CA GLN A 115 -15.27 0.01 7.73
C GLN A 115 -14.10 0.85 7.20
N THR A 116 -14.35 2.10 6.87
CA THR A 116 -13.32 3.05 6.43
C THR A 116 -13.23 4.24 7.37
N ASP A 117 -12.02 4.71 7.58
CA ASP A 117 -11.68 5.94 8.27
C ASP A 117 -11.67 7.18 7.33
N ILE A 118 -11.85 6.95 6.02
CA ILE A 118 -11.91 8.00 5.01
C ILE A 118 -13.37 8.38 4.78
N ARG A 119 -13.71 9.62 5.09
CA ARG A 119 -15.06 10.14 4.87
C ARG A 119 -15.47 10.09 3.41
N ASN A 120 -16.68 9.63 3.12
CA ASN A 120 -17.28 9.50 1.80
C ASN A 120 -16.63 8.47 0.87
N LEU A 121 -15.65 7.68 1.34
CA LEU A 121 -15.07 6.62 0.54
C LEU A 121 -16.07 5.47 0.36
N LEU A 122 -16.40 5.18 -0.90
CA LEU A 122 -17.19 3.99 -1.24
C LEU A 122 -16.30 2.76 -1.25
N LEU A 123 -16.64 1.79 -0.42
CA LEU A 123 -15.91 0.53 -0.34
C LEU A 123 -16.34 -0.41 -1.47
N PRO A 124 -15.39 -1.17 -2.09
CA PRO A 124 -15.71 -2.12 -3.13
C PRO A 124 -16.46 -3.33 -2.58
N SER A 125 -17.35 -3.93 -3.38
CA SER A 125 -17.94 -5.23 -3.10
C SER A 125 -16.90 -6.36 -3.29
N TRP A 126 -17.21 -7.54 -2.77
CA TRP A 126 -16.37 -8.73 -2.96
C TRP A 126 -16.14 -9.03 -4.45
N GLU A 127 -17.20 -9.00 -5.25
CA GLU A 127 -17.14 -9.24 -6.70
C GLU A 127 -16.21 -8.23 -7.39
N SER A 128 -16.31 -6.96 -7.01
CA SER A 128 -15.40 -5.92 -7.52
C SER A 128 -13.95 -6.14 -7.10
N VAL A 129 -13.70 -6.69 -5.92
CA VAL A 129 -12.33 -6.97 -5.45
C VAL A 129 -11.69 -8.11 -6.24
N ILE A 130 -12.42 -9.22 -6.42
CA ILE A 130 -11.88 -10.42 -7.10
C ILE A 130 -11.79 -10.31 -8.62
N SER A 131 -12.56 -9.38 -9.22
CA SER A 131 -12.51 -9.12 -10.67
C SER A 131 -11.42 -8.13 -11.09
N ARG A 132 -10.68 -7.58 -10.14
CA ARG A 132 -9.60 -6.65 -10.46
C ARG A 132 -8.46 -7.36 -11.18
N ASP A 133 -7.93 -6.69 -12.17
CA ASP A 133 -6.69 -7.12 -12.81
C ASP A 133 -5.55 -7.06 -11.77
N TYR A 134 -4.90 -8.19 -11.53
CA TYR A 134 -3.82 -8.34 -10.56
C TYR A 134 -2.61 -8.95 -11.25
N HIS A 135 -1.68 -8.11 -11.66
CA HIS A 135 -0.45 -8.55 -12.31
C HIS A 135 0.43 -9.28 -11.30
N LEU A 136 0.99 -10.41 -11.71
CA LEU A 136 1.95 -11.13 -10.88
C LEU A 136 3.14 -10.24 -10.52
N TRP A 137 3.66 -10.44 -9.32
CA TRP A 137 4.87 -9.77 -8.89
C TRP A 137 6.08 -10.58 -9.37
N GLU A 138 6.92 -9.97 -10.18
CA GLU A 138 8.13 -10.57 -10.73
C GLU A 138 9.40 -10.11 -10.01
N THR A 139 9.28 -9.10 -9.17
CA THR A 139 10.37 -8.50 -8.40
C THR A 139 10.56 -9.18 -7.04
N ALA A 140 11.78 -9.05 -6.48
CA ALA A 140 12.06 -9.47 -5.11
C ALA A 140 11.24 -8.62 -4.13
N ARG A 141 10.49 -9.27 -3.26
CA ARG A 141 9.59 -8.61 -2.31
C ARG A 141 9.45 -9.37 -1.00
N ILE A 142 9.02 -8.66 0.02
CA ILE A 142 8.51 -9.28 1.25
C ILE A 142 7.04 -9.62 1.03
N VAL A 143 6.64 -10.84 1.38
CA VAL A 143 5.23 -11.27 1.33
C VAL A 143 4.72 -11.46 2.75
N ILE A 144 3.62 -10.79 3.09
CA ILE A 144 2.91 -10.95 4.36
C ILE A 144 1.54 -11.56 4.09
N ASP A 145 1.34 -12.79 4.52
CA ASP A 145 0.02 -13.41 4.52
C ASP A 145 -0.67 -13.14 5.86
N THR A 146 -1.78 -12.42 5.83
CA THR A 146 -2.54 -12.04 7.02
C THR A 146 -3.64 -13.03 7.38
N ALA A 147 -3.84 -14.10 6.59
CA ALA A 147 -4.86 -15.11 6.87
C ALA A 147 -4.61 -15.81 8.22
N GLY A 148 -5.65 -15.94 9.02
CA GLY A 148 -5.57 -16.56 10.36
C GLY A 148 -4.76 -15.79 11.40
N LYS A 149 -4.35 -14.56 11.10
CA LYS A 149 -3.54 -13.72 11.99
C LYS A 149 -4.33 -12.51 12.48
N ASN A 150 -4.10 -12.14 13.73
CA ASN A 150 -4.52 -10.83 14.22
C ASN A 150 -3.53 -9.74 13.75
N PRO A 151 -3.89 -8.44 13.82
CA PRO A 151 -3.03 -7.35 13.38
C PRO A 151 -1.63 -7.35 14.02
N GLU A 152 -1.52 -7.65 15.31
CA GLU A 152 -0.24 -7.63 16.03
C GLU A 152 0.72 -8.73 15.57
N GLN A 153 0.19 -9.90 15.22
CA GLN A 153 1.00 -10.97 14.64
C GLN A 153 1.57 -10.58 13.27
N SER A 154 0.75 -9.95 12.42
CA SER A 154 1.19 -9.47 11.11
C SER A 154 2.21 -8.33 11.21
N LYS A 155 2.04 -7.40 12.17
CA LYS A 155 3.01 -6.33 12.47
C LYS A 155 4.36 -6.88 12.92
N LYS A 156 4.33 -7.87 13.83
CA LYS A 156 5.55 -8.54 14.32
C LYS A 156 6.28 -9.22 13.16
N GLU A 157 5.58 -10.00 12.34
CA GLU A 157 6.14 -10.67 11.17
C GLU A 157 6.79 -9.68 10.19
N LEU A 158 6.11 -8.57 9.88
CA LEU A 158 6.66 -7.51 9.03
C LEU A 158 7.96 -6.97 9.61
N SER A 159 8.01 -6.67 10.91
CA SER A 159 9.22 -6.17 11.59
C SER A 159 10.38 -7.16 11.51
N GLU A 160 10.11 -8.44 11.72
CA GLU A 160 11.12 -9.50 11.64
C GLU A 160 11.68 -9.66 10.22
N LEU A 161 10.83 -9.63 9.19
CA LEU A 161 11.25 -9.75 7.81
C LEU A 161 12.06 -8.54 7.34
N LEU A 162 11.64 -7.33 7.70
CA LEU A 162 12.40 -6.11 7.42
C LEU A 162 13.77 -6.12 8.11
N SER A 163 13.85 -6.59 9.35
CA SER A 163 15.11 -6.70 10.07
C SER A 163 16.09 -7.68 9.42
N ARG A 164 15.61 -8.75 8.80
CA ARG A 164 16.41 -9.70 8.03
C ARG A 164 16.87 -9.09 6.70
N HIS A 165 15.97 -8.40 6.01
CA HIS A 165 16.28 -7.76 4.73
C HIS A 165 17.39 -6.70 4.86
N ASN A 166 17.42 -5.94 5.95
CA ASN A 166 18.43 -4.91 6.21
C ASN A 166 19.81 -5.47 6.61
N LYS A 167 19.95 -6.77 6.84
CA LYS A 167 21.21 -7.43 7.20
C LYS A 167 21.92 -8.11 6.01
N THR A 168 21.25 -8.16 4.87
CA THR A 168 21.76 -8.73 3.62
C THR A 168 22.27 -7.63 2.71
#